data_40ad89f50b17db68704e2ab24ac7ade6
#
_entry.id   40ad89f50b17db68704e2ab24ac7ade6
#
_cell.length_a   1.000
_cell.length_b   1.000
_cell.length_c   1.000
_cell.angle_alpha   90.00
_cell.angle_beta   90.00
_cell.angle_gamma   90.00
#
_symmetry.space_group_name_H-M   'P 1'
#
loop_
_entity.id
_entity.type
_entity.pdbx_description
1 polymer ?
#
loop_
_entity_poly.entity_id
_entity_poly.type
_entity_poly.pdbx_seq_one_letter_code
_entity_poly.pdbx_strand_id
1 'polypeptide(L)'
;MASILAFESFDGGSHKQFRETITRYSSHDWTWITRPPRAWKWRMTIGAQEMVDEMTRQEIRKPDCIFATSLVDVAALRSALKRGWRDLPIVLYMHENQVAYPTDDARDASFALTNLQSVLAADLTIFNSKWNLDSFIEGITSLLEHANDCALGDIEERIRGVSTVSWVPVEVPEEDSRVLHNSDMSGPTTVVWPHRWEHDKGPDELLELAREYTKALNLRWIILGEQFRETPESLVTFQSEFADQIDHCGFVNSKRDYWKWLHKADWVLSTATHEFFGIAVVEALFAGCLPWLPQRLSYKELLPASGRGLAPINPPEHPFLVKEAICKHLFMAQAGQSSKRIDGLI
;
A
#
# COMPACT_ATOMS: atom_id res chain seq x y z
N MET A 1 10.68 18.97 17.45
CA MET A 1 9.65 17.99 17.85
C MET A 1 8.34 18.72 17.85
N ALA A 2 7.47 18.41 16.89
CA ALA A 2 6.16 19.02 16.73
C ALA A 2 5.08 18.10 17.32
N SER A 3 3.95 18.67 17.73
CA SER A 3 2.74 17.93 18.11
C SER A 3 1.85 17.77 16.88
N ILE A 4 1.52 16.54 16.53
CA ILE A 4 0.75 16.20 15.34
C ILE A 4 -0.58 15.57 15.75
N LEU A 5 -1.68 16.14 15.27
CA LEU A 5 -3.00 15.53 15.37
C LEU A 5 -3.33 14.82 14.07
N ALA A 6 -3.46 13.50 14.12
CA ALA A 6 -3.65 12.67 12.96
C ALA A 6 -5.03 12.02 12.91
N PHE A 7 -5.60 11.94 11.71
CA PHE A 7 -6.92 11.38 11.41
C PHE A 7 -6.79 10.19 10.47
N GLU A 8 -7.14 9.00 10.98
CA GLU A 8 -7.19 7.75 10.20
C GLU A 8 -8.60 7.16 10.25
N SER A 9 -9.30 7.26 9.14
CA SER A 9 -10.70 6.84 9.06
C SER A 9 -10.91 5.36 8.80
N PHE A 10 -9.83 4.59 8.56
CA PHE A 10 -9.86 3.16 8.27
C PHE A 10 -8.68 2.42 8.90
N ASP A 11 -8.61 2.36 10.24
CA ASP A 11 -7.47 1.82 11.00
C ASP A 11 -7.43 0.29 10.95
N GLY A 12 -6.97 -0.27 9.82
CA GLY A 12 -6.80 -1.70 9.61
C GLY A 12 -5.83 -2.03 8.49
N GLY A 13 -5.35 -3.26 8.43
CA GLY A 13 -4.42 -3.71 7.40
C GLY A 13 -3.20 -2.80 7.25
N SER A 14 -2.93 -2.36 6.02
CA SER A 14 -1.80 -1.48 5.67
C SER A 14 -1.87 -0.10 6.32
N HIS A 15 -3.06 0.47 6.52
CA HIS A 15 -3.23 1.76 7.19
C HIS A 15 -2.80 1.69 8.67
N LYS A 16 -3.24 0.66 9.39
CA LYS A 16 -2.82 0.42 10.77
C LYS A 16 -1.31 0.20 10.86
N GLN A 17 -0.74 -0.61 9.98
CA GLN A 17 0.70 -0.86 9.93
C GLN A 17 1.48 0.45 9.71
N PHE A 18 1.05 1.28 8.76
CA PHE A 18 1.62 2.60 8.51
C PHE A 18 1.58 3.46 9.78
N ARG A 19 0.40 3.61 10.39
CA ARG A 19 0.19 4.40 11.61
C ARG A 19 1.12 3.95 12.75
N GLU A 20 1.20 2.65 13.00
CA GLU A 20 2.05 2.11 14.06
C GLU A 20 3.53 2.34 13.76
N THR A 21 3.95 2.15 12.53
CA THR A 21 5.34 2.33 12.11
C THR A 21 5.76 3.80 12.19
N ILE A 22 4.94 4.73 11.63
CA ILE A 22 5.29 6.15 11.68
C ILE A 22 5.31 6.68 13.12
N THR A 23 4.37 6.27 13.97
CA THR A 23 4.33 6.68 15.39
C THR A 23 5.57 6.19 16.14
N ARG A 24 6.06 4.97 15.82
CA ARG A 24 7.23 4.38 16.48
C ARG A 24 8.55 5.06 16.12
N TYR A 25 8.72 5.43 14.86
CA TYR A 25 10.01 5.90 14.32
C TYR A 25 10.08 7.40 14.07
N SER A 26 8.96 8.12 14.20
CA SER A 26 8.91 9.57 14.08
C SER A 26 9.56 10.25 15.29
N SER A 27 10.15 11.41 15.05
CA SER A 27 10.66 12.31 16.09
C SER A 27 9.58 13.25 16.67
N HIS A 28 8.37 13.20 16.13
CA HIS A 28 7.24 14.05 16.54
C HIS A 28 6.33 13.36 17.55
N ASP A 29 5.46 14.13 18.21
CA ASP A 29 4.45 13.62 19.15
C ASP A 29 3.10 13.46 18.43
N TRP A 30 2.66 12.22 18.28
CA TRP A 30 1.46 11.86 17.51
C TRP A 30 0.26 11.58 18.41
N THR A 31 -0.82 12.30 18.16
CA THR A 31 -2.16 12.00 18.71
C THR A 31 -3.05 11.55 17.57
N TRP A 32 -3.63 10.34 17.64
CA TRP A 32 -4.44 9.76 16.59
C TRP A 32 -5.92 9.72 16.94
N ILE A 33 -6.76 10.18 16.03
CA ILE A 33 -8.20 9.90 15.99
C ILE A 33 -8.42 8.83 14.92
N THR A 34 -8.78 7.63 15.35
CA THR A 34 -8.93 6.48 14.44
C THR A 34 -10.36 5.98 14.36
N ARG A 35 -10.69 5.29 13.27
CA ARG A 35 -11.96 4.58 13.09
C ARG A 35 -11.72 3.13 12.64
N PRO A 36 -12.59 2.19 13.03
CA PRO A 36 -12.48 0.79 12.60
C PRO A 36 -12.48 0.64 11.08
N PRO A 37 -11.81 -0.40 10.52
CA PRO A 37 -11.66 -0.63 9.08
C PRO A 37 -12.95 -1.20 8.47
N ARG A 38 -13.97 -0.38 8.37
CA ARG A 38 -15.28 -0.73 7.80
C ARG A 38 -16.02 0.50 7.31
N ALA A 39 -16.95 0.30 6.39
CA ALA A 39 -17.84 1.35 5.89
C ALA A 39 -17.09 2.56 5.30
N TRP A 40 -16.05 2.33 4.50
CA TRP A 40 -15.15 3.37 3.98
C TRP A 40 -15.87 4.45 3.17
N LYS A 41 -16.93 4.10 2.40
CA LYS A 41 -17.76 5.07 1.65
C LYS A 41 -18.41 6.11 2.59
N TRP A 42 -18.91 5.67 3.74
CA TRP A 42 -19.43 6.59 4.75
C TRP A 42 -18.32 7.42 5.41
N ARG A 43 -17.14 6.84 5.60
CA ARG A 43 -15.98 7.57 6.15
C ARG A 43 -15.57 8.73 5.23
N MET A 44 -15.52 8.51 3.94
CA MET A 44 -15.21 9.56 2.96
C MET A 44 -16.30 10.64 2.85
N THR A 45 -17.52 10.36 3.29
CA THR A 45 -18.64 11.32 3.16
C THR A 45 -18.84 12.17 4.42
N ILE A 46 -18.90 11.53 5.60
CA ILE A 46 -19.22 12.20 6.87
C ILE A 46 -18.15 11.97 7.96
N GLY A 47 -17.14 11.15 7.67
CA GLY A 47 -16.14 10.72 8.66
C GLY A 47 -15.32 11.89 9.23
N ALA A 48 -15.00 12.89 8.41
CA ALA A 48 -14.27 14.07 8.86
C ALA A 48 -15.03 14.81 9.99
N GLN A 49 -16.33 15.03 9.83
CA GLN A 49 -17.17 15.68 10.84
C GLN A 49 -17.23 14.85 12.14
N GLU A 50 -17.48 13.54 12.00
CA GLU A 50 -17.54 12.61 13.14
C GLU A 50 -16.22 12.59 13.94
N MET A 51 -15.07 12.62 13.26
CA MET A 51 -13.78 12.61 13.91
C MET A 51 -13.44 13.95 14.58
N VAL A 52 -13.91 15.07 14.03
CA VAL A 52 -13.79 16.39 14.70
C VAL A 52 -14.64 16.46 15.96
N ASP A 53 -15.84 15.86 15.93
CA ASP A 53 -16.68 15.74 17.13
C ASP A 53 -15.99 14.90 18.21
N GLU A 54 -15.34 13.81 17.83
CA GLU A 54 -14.52 12.99 18.74
C GLU A 54 -13.33 13.77 19.31
N MET A 55 -12.56 14.43 18.46
CA MET A 55 -11.47 15.33 18.88
C MET A 55 -11.95 16.36 19.91
N THR A 56 -13.15 16.90 19.72
CA THR A 56 -13.72 17.90 20.62
C THR A 56 -14.10 17.29 21.97
N ARG A 57 -14.67 16.08 21.97
CA ARG A 57 -15.02 15.35 23.22
C ARG A 57 -13.77 14.95 24.02
N GLN A 58 -12.67 14.65 23.35
CA GLN A 58 -11.40 14.31 23.99
C GLN A 58 -10.61 15.55 24.48
N GLU A 59 -11.13 16.76 24.26
CA GLU A 59 -10.50 18.03 24.68
C GLU A 59 -9.04 18.16 24.20
N ILE A 60 -8.73 17.66 22.99
CA ILE A 60 -7.39 17.67 22.43
C ILE A 60 -6.87 19.11 22.35
N ARG A 61 -5.61 19.30 22.76
CA ARG A 61 -4.89 20.59 22.67
C ARG A 61 -4.59 20.92 21.22
N LYS A 62 -4.43 22.21 20.92
CA LYS A 62 -4.07 22.68 19.60
C LYS A 62 -2.72 22.09 19.18
N PRO A 63 -2.66 21.33 18.07
CA PRO A 63 -1.41 20.77 17.54
C PRO A 63 -0.62 21.85 16.77
N ASP A 64 0.61 21.49 16.39
CA ASP A 64 1.40 22.29 15.47
C ASP A 64 1.03 21.99 14.00
N CYS A 65 0.64 20.73 13.72
CA CYS A 65 0.26 20.26 12.40
C CYS A 65 -0.89 19.24 12.48
N ILE A 66 -1.69 19.18 11.43
CA ILE A 66 -2.72 18.16 11.21
C ILE A 66 -2.23 17.19 10.14
N PHE A 67 -2.45 15.91 10.38
CA PHE A 67 -2.16 14.85 9.41
C PHE A 67 -3.45 14.07 9.10
N ALA A 68 -3.69 13.74 7.84
CA ALA A 68 -4.86 12.97 7.42
C ALA A 68 -4.44 11.89 6.42
N THR A 69 -5.20 10.80 6.35
CA THR A 69 -5.00 9.72 5.38
C THR A 69 -6.05 9.75 4.27
N SER A 70 -5.83 9.01 3.19
CA SER A 70 -6.55 9.09 1.91
C SER A 70 -8.08 8.96 1.98
N LEU A 71 -8.62 8.30 3.02
CA LEU A 71 -10.07 8.15 3.19
C LEU A 71 -10.71 9.23 4.10
N VAL A 72 -9.97 10.30 4.40
CA VAL A 72 -10.46 11.50 5.10
C VAL A 72 -10.72 12.59 4.07
N ASP A 73 -11.94 13.15 4.06
CA ASP A 73 -12.23 14.38 3.32
C ASP A 73 -11.56 15.57 4.02
N VAL A 74 -10.42 16.03 3.48
CA VAL A 74 -9.63 17.12 4.06
C VAL A 74 -10.33 18.47 3.94
N ALA A 75 -11.10 18.70 2.87
CA ALA A 75 -11.86 19.94 2.71
C ALA A 75 -12.96 20.03 3.78
N ALA A 76 -13.71 18.96 4.00
CA ALA A 76 -14.68 18.87 5.08
C ALA A 76 -14.02 18.95 6.46
N LEU A 77 -12.87 18.26 6.67
CA LEU A 77 -12.10 18.33 7.89
C LEU A 77 -11.71 19.76 8.22
N ARG A 78 -11.08 20.50 7.29
CA ARG A 78 -10.68 21.89 7.46
C ARG A 78 -11.86 22.79 7.82
N SER A 79 -13.02 22.59 7.17
CA SER A 79 -14.23 23.37 7.45
C SER A 79 -14.83 23.09 8.84
N ALA A 80 -14.74 21.83 9.31
CA ALA A 80 -15.29 21.39 10.60
C ALA A 80 -14.41 21.78 11.80
N LEU A 81 -13.12 22.03 11.60
CA LEU A 81 -12.18 22.41 12.66
C LEU A 81 -12.60 23.70 13.38
N LYS A 82 -12.22 23.81 14.66
CA LYS A 82 -12.36 25.04 15.44
C LYS A 82 -11.76 26.21 14.70
N ARG A 83 -12.36 27.39 14.79
CA ARG A 83 -11.97 28.59 14.02
C ARG A 83 -10.46 28.90 14.08
N GLY A 84 -9.81 28.76 15.23
CA GLY A 84 -8.39 29.00 15.38
C GLY A 84 -7.45 27.86 14.93
N TRP A 85 -8.01 26.77 14.36
CA TRP A 85 -7.27 25.61 13.87
C TRP A 85 -7.33 25.46 12.35
N ARG A 86 -8.20 26.22 11.66
CA ARG A 86 -8.39 26.10 10.22
C ARG A 86 -7.18 26.51 9.40
N ASP A 87 -6.32 27.34 9.99
CA ASP A 87 -5.09 27.84 9.36
C ASP A 87 -3.87 27.00 9.71
N LEU A 88 -4.04 25.90 10.45
CA LEU A 88 -2.96 24.95 10.69
C LEU A 88 -2.57 24.24 9.39
N PRO A 89 -1.28 23.93 9.20
CA PRO A 89 -0.85 23.12 8.09
C PRO A 89 -1.50 21.73 8.16
N ILE A 90 -2.00 21.25 7.03
CA ILE A 90 -2.57 19.91 6.89
C ILE A 90 -1.73 19.13 5.88
N VAL A 91 -1.17 18.01 6.34
CA VAL A 91 -0.49 17.03 5.50
C VAL A 91 -1.45 15.88 5.22
N LEU A 92 -1.65 15.57 3.94
CA LEU A 92 -2.45 14.43 3.50
C LEU A 92 -1.52 13.30 3.02
N TYR A 93 -1.69 12.09 3.54
CA TYR A 93 -0.99 10.91 3.06
C TYR A 93 -1.92 10.00 2.24
N MET A 94 -1.61 9.84 0.97
CA MET A 94 -2.39 9.04 0.02
C MET A 94 -1.89 7.60 -0.01
N HIS A 95 -2.57 6.72 0.75
CA HIS A 95 -2.36 5.26 0.67
C HIS A 95 -2.88 4.70 -0.65
N GLU A 96 -3.95 5.28 -1.15
CA GLU A 96 -4.69 4.90 -2.33
C GLU A 96 -5.41 6.11 -2.90
N ASN A 97 -5.88 6.03 -4.15
CA ASN A 97 -6.76 7.02 -4.73
C ASN A 97 -8.00 6.33 -5.33
N GLN A 98 -9.15 6.98 -5.25
CA GLN A 98 -10.42 6.38 -5.67
C GLN A 98 -10.68 6.52 -7.18
N VAL A 99 -9.88 7.29 -7.91
CA VAL A 99 -10.03 7.44 -9.36
C VAL A 99 -9.40 6.28 -10.13
N ALA A 100 -8.37 5.64 -9.57
CA ALA A 100 -7.70 4.51 -10.21
C ALA A 100 -8.35 3.16 -9.88
N TYR A 101 -9.29 3.09 -8.93
CA TYR A 101 -10.04 1.86 -8.68
C TYR A 101 -10.99 1.57 -9.85
N PRO A 102 -11.01 0.36 -10.40
CA PRO A 102 -12.02 -0.05 -11.35
C PRO A 102 -13.39 0.02 -10.65
N THR A 103 -14.29 0.81 -11.20
CA THR A 103 -15.66 0.93 -10.66
C THR A 103 -16.66 0.96 -11.80
N ASP A 104 -17.70 0.13 -11.68
CA ASP A 104 -18.85 0.12 -12.60
C ASP A 104 -19.97 1.09 -12.11
N ASP A 105 -19.81 1.69 -10.93
CA ASP A 105 -20.83 2.57 -10.33
C ASP A 105 -20.45 4.05 -10.49
N ALA A 106 -21.26 4.78 -11.28
CA ALA A 106 -21.10 6.23 -11.45
C ALA A 106 -21.11 7.01 -10.12
N ARG A 107 -21.69 6.45 -9.05
CA ARG A 107 -21.64 7.05 -7.70
C ARG A 107 -20.24 7.02 -7.10
N ASP A 108 -19.39 6.09 -7.51
CA ASP A 108 -18.03 6.00 -7.01
C ASP A 108 -17.12 7.10 -7.59
N ALA A 109 -17.49 7.72 -8.71
CA ALA A 109 -16.82 8.92 -9.24
C ALA A 109 -16.82 10.09 -8.23
N SER A 110 -17.84 10.18 -7.36
CA SER A 110 -17.88 11.20 -6.31
C SER A 110 -16.72 11.09 -5.31
N PHE A 111 -16.23 9.87 -5.05
CA PHE A 111 -15.09 9.65 -4.14
C PHE A 111 -13.78 10.09 -4.78
N ALA A 112 -13.62 9.95 -6.10
CA ALA A 112 -12.49 10.52 -6.84
C ALA A 112 -12.45 12.04 -6.71
N LEU A 113 -13.61 12.71 -6.83
CA LEU A 113 -13.71 14.16 -6.62
C LEU A 113 -13.47 14.57 -5.16
N THR A 114 -13.86 13.75 -4.19
CA THR A 114 -13.53 13.95 -2.77
C THR A 114 -12.01 13.88 -2.56
N ASN A 115 -11.32 12.92 -3.19
CA ASN A 115 -9.86 12.88 -3.16
C ASN A 115 -9.23 14.12 -3.80
N LEU A 116 -9.76 14.58 -4.95
CA LEU A 116 -9.28 15.81 -5.58
C LEU A 116 -9.43 17.02 -4.64
N GLN A 117 -10.61 17.21 -4.06
CA GLN A 117 -10.85 18.30 -3.12
C GLN A 117 -9.94 18.21 -1.89
N SER A 118 -9.67 17.00 -1.41
CA SER A 118 -8.75 16.77 -0.29
C SER A 118 -7.32 17.15 -0.63
N VAL A 119 -6.82 16.78 -1.82
CA VAL A 119 -5.49 17.16 -2.31
C VAL A 119 -5.37 18.68 -2.46
N LEU A 120 -6.41 19.34 -3.02
CA LEU A 120 -6.42 20.79 -3.20
C LEU A 120 -6.60 21.59 -1.89
N ALA A 121 -7.14 20.97 -0.85
CA ALA A 121 -7.34 21.56 0.47
C ALA A 121 -6.17 21.30 1.44
N ALA A 122 -5.31 20.34 1.14
CA ALA A 122 -4.09 20.08 1.90
C ALA A 122 -2.99 21.08 1.56
N ASP A 123 -2.11 21.39 2.51
CA ASP A 123 -0.92 22.22 2.28
C ASP A 123 0.21 21.37 1.66
N LEU A 124 0.23 20.08 1.97
CA LEU A 124 1.11 19.10 1.37
C LEU A 124 0.38 17.77 1.22
N THR A 125 0.51 17.13 0.05
CA THR A 125 0.06 15.76 -0.17
C THR A 125 1.23 14.85 -0.43
N ILE A 126 1.29 13.73 0.29
CA ILE A 126 2.32 12.71 0.14
C ILE A 126 1.68 11.46 -0.47
N PHE A 127 2.07 11.10 -1.68
CA PHE A 127 1.66 9.84 -2.30
C PHE A 127 2.64 8.72 -1.94
N ASN A 128 2.12 7.53 -1.67
CA ASN A 128 2.94 6.39 -1.27
C ASN A 128 3.79 5.79 -2.40
N SER A 129 3.52 6.17 -3.65
CA SER A 129 4.28 5.76 -4.82
C SER A 129 4.14 6.78 -5.96
N LYS A 130 5.09 6.77 -6.86
CA LYS A 130 5.01 7.58 -8.08
C LYS A 130 3.81 7.14 -8.94
N TRP A 131 3.57 5.83 -9.02
CA TRP A 131 2.43 5.30 -9.74
C TRP A 131 1.09 5.80 -9.16
N ASN A 132 0.97 5.87 -7.81
CA ASN A 132 -0.23 6.41 -7.17
C ASN A 132 -0.46 7.88 -7.56
N LEU A 133 0.59 8.70 -7.56
CA LEU A 133 0.50 10.11 -7.99
C LEU A 133 0.13 10.22 -9.46
N ASP A 134 0.84 9.50 -10.34
CA ASP A 134 0.63 9.62 -11.78
C ASP A 134 -0.76 9.10 -12.19
N SER A 135 -1.19 7.96 -11.64
CA SER A 135 -2.54 7.41 -11.89
C SER A 135 -3.65 8.32 -11.37
N PHE A 136 -3.41 9.02 -10.25
CA PHE A 136 -4.34 10.01 -9.73
C PHE A 136 -4.49 11.18 -10.69
N ILE A 137 -3.37 11.76 -11.15
CA ILE A 137 -3.39 12.91 -12.09
C ILE A 137 -4.09 12.51 -13.39
N GLU A 138 -3.69 11.38 -13.98
CA GLU A 138 -4.26 10.87 -15.23
C GLU A 138 -5.78 10.65 -15.10
N GLY A 139 -6.20 9.96 -14.04
CA GLY A 139 -7.60 9.67 -13.81
C GLY A 139 -8.44 10.93 -13.51
N ILE A 140 -7.93 11.88 -12.72
CA ILE A 140 -8.62 13.16 -12.47
C ILE A 140 -8.71 14.00 -13.74
N THR A 141 -7.65 14.07 -14.54
CA THR A 141 -7.67 14.81 -15.81
C THR A 141 -8.75 14.24 -16.73
N SER A 142 -8.78 12.91 -16.91
CA SER A 142 -9.80 12.24 -17.71
C SER A 142 -11.23 12.44 -17.16
N LEU A 143 -11.40 12.39 -15.83
CA LEU A 143 -12.71 12.62 -15.20
C LEU A 143 -13.22 14.04 -15.47
N LEU A 144 -12.35 15.05 -15.40
CA LEU A 144 -12.70 16.45 -15.60
C LEU A 144 -13.00 16.81 -17.07
N GLU A 145 -12.52 16.04 -18.05
CA GLU A 145 -12.91 16.18 -19.46
C GLU A 145 -14.42 16.03 -19.66
N HIS A 146 -15.11 15.31 -18.76
CA HIS A 146 -16.55 15.13 -18.79
C HIS A 146 -17.33 16.28 -18.11
N ALA A 147 -16.63 17.21 -17.45
CA ALA A 147 -17.23 18.33 -16.70
C ALA A 147 -17.39 19.57 -17.59
N ASN A 148 -18.18 19.49 -18.65
CA ASN A 148 -18.32 20.40 -19.79
C ASN A 148 -18.23 21.89 -19.49
N ASP A 149 -18.72 22.36 -18.32
CA ASP A 149 -18.80 23.79 -17.96
C ASP A 149 -17.93 24.15 -16.74
N CYS A 150 -17.11 23.22 -16.22
CA CYS A 150 -16.27 23.41 -15.04
C CYS A 150 -14.79 23.25 -15.39
N ALA A 151 -14.09 24.35 -15.65
CA ALA A 151 -12.66 24.33 -15.86
C ALA A 151 -11.90 24.69 -14.56
N LEU A 152 -11.01 23.82 -14.11
CA LEU A 152 -10.15 24.05 -12.94
C LEU A 152 -8.76 24.60 -13.30
N GLY A 153 -8.55 25.01 -14.56
CA GLY A 153 -7.25 25.43 -15.09
C GLY A 153 -6.30 24.22 -15.24
N ASP A 154 -5.00 24.42 -15.13
CA ASP A 154 -4.02 23.34 -15.17
C ASP A 154 -4.06 22.52 -13.87
N ILE A 155 -4.88 21.48 -13.88
CA ILE A 155 -5.09 20.65 -12.70
C ILE A 155 -3.86 19.81 -12.38
N GLU A 156 -3.11 19.37 -13.38
CA GLU A 156 -1.87 18.62 -13.19
C GLU A 156 -0.83 19.49 -12.46
N GLU A 157 -0.60 20.73 -12.91
CA GLU A 157 0.34 21.65 -12.26
C GLU A 157 -0.08 21.91 -10.80
N ARG A 158 -1.37 22.09 -10.55
CA ARG A 158 -1.89 22.34 -9.19
C ARG A 158 -1.68 21.15 -8.28
N ILE A 159 -1.95 19.92 -8.75
CA ILE A 159 -1.73 18.71 -7.96
C ILE A 159 -0.24 18.50 -7.69
N ARG A 160 0.61 18.62 -8.73
CA ARG A 160 2.07 18.45 -8.58
C ARG A 160 2.68 19.52 -7.67
N GLY A 161 2.16 20.74 -7.71
CA GLY A 161 2.64 21.87 -6.89
C GLY A 161 2.49 21.63 -5.38
N VAL A 162 1.53 20.81 -4.94
CA VAL A 162 1.28 20.48 -3.53
C VAL A 162 1.62 19.04 -3.18
N SER A 163 2.22 18.28 -4.12
CA SER A 163 2.41 16.84 -3.95
C SER A 163 3.88 16.42 -3.95
N THR A 164 4.18 15.39 -3.19
CA THR A 164 5.47 14.69 -3.22
C THR A 164 5.24 13.18 -3.10
N VAL A 165 6.29 12.39 -3.34
CA VAL A 165 6.24 10.93 -3.17
C VAL A 165 7.12 10.54 -2.00
N SER A 166 6.55 9.78 -1.07
CA SER A 166 7.29 9.10 -0.01
C SER A 166 6.69 7.73 0.26
N TRP A 167 7.50 6.70 0.09
CA TRP A 167 7.08 5.32 0.24
C TRP A 167 6.54 5.02 1.63
N VAL A 168 5.67 4.00 1.72
CA VAL A 168 5.22 3.46 3.00
C VAL A 168 6.42 2.96 3.79
N PRO A 169 6.62 3.39 5.05
CA PRO A 169 7.65 2.82 5.90
C PRO A 169 7.33 1.35 6.19
N VAL A 170 8.26 0.46 5.85
CA VAL A 170 8.17 -0.98 6.10
C VAL A 170 9.12 -1.35 7.22
N GLU A 171 8.59 -2.01 8.26
CA GLU A 171 9.37 -2.50 9.38
C GLU A 171 9.91 -3.89 9.06
N VAL A 172 11.23 -3.99 8.97
CA VAL A 172 11.96 -5.26 8.81
C VAL A 172 12.44 -5.71 10.19
N PRO A 173 12.16 -6.95 10.64
CA PRO A 173 12.67 -7.46 11.90
C PRO A 173 14.20 -7.40 11.96
N GLU A 174 14.77 -6.98 13.10
CA GLU A 174 16.24 -6.83 13.26
C GLU A 174 16.99 -8.15 13.04
N GLU A 175 16.40 -9.27 13.45
CA GLU A 175 16.94 -10.61 13.28
C GLU A 175 17.06 -10.99 11.79
N ASP A 176 16.21 -10.40 10.95
CA ASP A 176 16.06 -10.74 9.54
C ASP A 176 16.82 -9.80 8.60
N SER A 177 17.26 -8.64 9.08
CA SER A 177 17.94 -7.62 8.28
C SER A 177 19.30 -8.06 7.69
N ARG A 178 19.80 -9.26 8.05
CA ARG A 178 21.12 -9.78 7.68
C ARG A 178 21.11 -11.10 6.90
N VAL A 179 19.97 -11.72 6.69
CA VAL A 179 19.92 -13.07 6.11
C VAL A 179 19.35 -13.05 4.70
N LEU A 180 20.23 -12.77 3.74
CA LEU A 180 20.00 -13.22 2.36
C LEU A 180 20.18 -14.75 2.38
N HIS A 181 19.11 -15.51 2.48
CA HIS A 181 19.19 -16.96 2.40
C HIS A 181 19.77 -17.37 1.04
N ASN A 182 20.89 -18.06 1.09
CA ASN A 182 21.28 -18.96 0.02
C ASN A 182 20.33 -20.15 0.10
N SER A 183 19.20 -20.10 -0.57
CA SER A 183 18.37 -21.28 -0.77
C SER A 183 19.22 -22.32 -1.51
N ASP A 184 19.35 -23.49 -0.90
CA ASP A 184 19.89 -24.65 -1.60
C ASP A 184 18.90 -24.97 -2.73
N MET A 185 19.25 -24.60 -3.96
CA MET A 185 18.41 -24.75 -5.16
C MET A 185 18.20 -26.22 -5.57
N SER A 186 18.57 -27.17 -4.72
CA SER A 186 18.45 -28.62 -4.99
C SER A 186 17.04 -29.18 -4.71
N GLY A 187 16.18 -28.41 -4.03
CA GLY A 187 14.81 -28.79 -3.66
C GLY A 187 13.74 -28.23 -4.59
N PRO A 188 12.45 -28.44 -4.25
CA PRO A 188 11.35 -27.77 -4.95
C PRO A 188 11.41 -26.25 -4.74
N THR A 189 11.11 -25.49 -5.78
CA THR A 189 11.06 -24.02 -5.72
C THR A 189 9.80 -23.56 -5.01
N THR A 190 9.93 -22.76 -3.95
CA THR A 190 8.80 -22.27 -3.15
C THR A 190 8.41 -20.86 -3.57
N VAL A 191 7.12 -20.67 -3.89
CA VAL A 191 6.56 -19.38 -4.31
C VAL A 191 5.56 -18.90 -3.25
N VAL A 192 5.73 -17.66 -2.76
CA VAL A 192 4.74 -17.01 -1.90
C VAL A 192 3.87 -16.06 -2.70
N TRP A 193 2.56 -16.11 -2.47
CA TRP A 193 1.56 -15.17 -2.95
C TRP A 193 0.93 -14.47 -1.72
N PRO A 194 1.42 -13.25 -1.34
CA PRO A 194 1.12 -12.62 -0.05
C PRO A 194 0.02 -11.57 -0.18
N HIS A 195 -1.16 -11.94 -0.66
CA HIS A 195 -2.26 -11.02 -0.91
C HIS A 195 -3.52 -11.40 -0.14
N ARG A 196 -4.35 -10.38 0.18
CA ARG A 196 -5.73 -10.60 0.62
C ARG A 196 -6.51 -11.35 -0.47
N TRP A 197 -7.46 -12.18 -0.04
CA TRP A 197 -8.23 -13.02 -0.97
C TRP A 197 -9.38 -12.23 -1.60
N GLU A 198 -9.01 -11.30 -2.48
CA GLU A 198 -9.90 -10.39 -3.18
C GLU A 198 -9.65 -10.47 -4.70
N HIS A 199 -10.67 -10.14 -5.49
CA HIS A 199 -10.62 -10.25 -6.96
C HIS A 199 -9.54 -9.34 -7.59
N ASP A 200 -9.31 -8.16 -7.01
CA ASP A 200 -8.30 -7.20 -7.47
C ASP A 200 -6.85 -7.68 -7.29
N LYS A 201 -6.64 -8.77 -6.56
CA LYS A 201 -5.32 -9.41 -6.40
C LYS A 201 -5.05 -10.50 -7.46
N GLY A 202 -5.97 -10.68 -8.41
CA GLY A 202 -5.77 -11.54 -9.58
C GLY A 202 -5.67 -13.04 -9.26
N PRO A 203 -6.59 -13.61 -8.46
CA PRO A 203 -6.55 -15.03 -8.13
C PRO A 203 -6.76 -15.94 -9.35
N ASP A 204 -7.41 -15.45 -10.41
CA ASP A 204 -7.57 -16.20 -11.66
C ASP A 204 -6.22 -16.36 -12.36
N GLU A 205 -5.42 -15.29 -12.47
CA GLU A 205 -4.07 -15.31 -13.03
C GLU A 205 -3.15 -16.21 -12.18
N LEU A 206 -3.29 -16.20 -10.84
CA LEU A 206 -2.58 -17.14 -9.96
C LEU A 206 -2.88 -18.60 -10.31
N LEU A 207 -4.16 -18.94 -10.49
CA LEU A 207 -4.58 -20.31 -10.83
C LEU A 207 -4.03 -20.74 -12.19
N GLU A 208 -4.08 -19.86 -13.19
CA GLU A 208 -3.53 -20.14 -14.54
C GLU A 208 -2.01 -20.38 -14.48
N LEU A 209 -1.25 -19.52 -13.80
CA LEU A 209 0.19 -19.69 -13.63
C LEU A 209 0.53 -20.96 -12.86
N ALA A 210 -0.25 -21.30 -11.85
CA ALA A 210 -0.05 -22.54 -11.10
C ALA A 210 -0.27 -23.78 -11.97
N ARG A 211 -1.30 -23.80 -12.80
CA ARG A 211 -1.57 -24.90 -13.76
C ARG A 211 -0.44 -25.06 -14.77
N GLU A 212 0.09 -23.95 -15.25
CA GLU A 212 1.17 -23.95 -16.24
C GLU A 212 2.51 -24.41 -15.66
N TYR A 213 2.88 -23.90 -14.47
CA TYR A 213 4.27 -24.01 -13.99
C TYR A 213 4.47 -24.96 -12.82
N THR A 214 3.45 -25.31 -12.01
CA THR A 214 3.67 -26.11 -10.78
C THR A 214 4.40 -27.42 -11.06
N LYS A 215 3.92 -28.21 -12.02
CA LYS A 215 4.54 -29.49 -12.33
C LYS A 215 5.83 -29.33 -13.12
N ALA A 216 5.87 -28.38 -14.05
CA ALA A 216 7.00 -28.17 -14.96
C ALA A 216 8.25 -27.71 -14.20
N LEU A 217 8.09 -26.90 -13.17
CA LEU A 217 9.18 -26.30 -12.38
C LEU A 217 9.26 -26.85 -10.94
N ASN A 218 8.50 -27.92 -10.63
CA ASN A 218 8.45 -28.49 -9.29
C ASN A 218 8.17 -27.42 -8.21
N LEU A 219 7.12 -26.61 -8.40
CA LEU A 219 6.79 -25.51 -7.49
C LEU A 219 6.02 -26.00 -6.25
N ARG A 220 6.27 -25.34 -5.13
CA ARG A 220 5.46 -25.37 -3.92
C ARG A 220 4.91 -24.00 -3.61
N TRP A 221 3.75 -23.95 -2.97
CA TRP A 221 2.99 -22.73 -2.80
C TRP A 221 2.81 -22.35 -1.32
N ILE A 222 3.01 -21.09 -1.02
CA ILE A 222 2.65 -20.44 0.23
C ILE A 222 1.63 -19.34 -0.11
N ILE A 223 0.36 -19.57 0.22
CA ILE A 223 -0.72 -18.61 -0.02
C ILE A 223 -1.04 -17.91 1.29
N LEU A 224 -0.55 -16.69 1.45
CA LEU A 224 -0.78 -15.87 2.63
C LEU A 224 -1.94 -14.90 2.36
N GLY A 225 -2.60 -14.47 3.44
CA GLY A 225 -3.59 -13.41 3.38
C GLY A 225 -4.88 -13.71 4.09
N GLU A 226 -5.62 -12.64 4.38
CA GLU A 226 -6.91 -12.70 5.03
C GLU A 226 -7.98 -13.18 4.05
N GLN A 227 -8.79 -14.14 4.50
CA GLN A 227 -9.94 -14.64 3.79
C GLN A 227 -11.18 -13.85 4.21
N PHE A 228 -11.89 -13.29 3.24
CA PHE A 228 -13.16 -12.61 3.45
C PHE A 228 -14.36 -13.56 3.23
N ARG A 229 -15.59 -13.05 3.47
CA ARG A 229 -16.82 -13.84 3.35
C ARG A 229 -17.02 -14.42 1.94
N GLU A 230 -16.60 -13.69 0.92
CA GLU A 230 -16.67 -14.09 -0.49
C GLU A 230 -15.27 -14.40 -0.96
N THR A 231 -14.87 -15.66 -0.86
CA THR A 231 -13.59 -16.12 -1.41
C THR A 231 -13.74 -16.30 -2.93
N PRO A 232 -12.84 -15.75 -3.75
CA PRO A 232 -12.83 -16.01 -5.19
C PRO A 232 -12.80 -17.50 -5.51
N GLU A 233 -13.62 -17.94 -6.46
CA GLU A 233 -13.77 -19.36 -6.84
C GLU A 233 -12.42 -19.96 -7.31
N SER A 234 -11.61 -19.16 -7.99
CA SER A 234 -10.26 -19.54 -8.41
C SER A 234 -9.33 -19.92 -7.26
N LEU A 235 -9.45 -19.28 -6.08
CA LEU A 235 -8.68 -19.68 -4.90
C LEU A 235 -9.19 -20.99 -4.28
N VAL A 236 -10.50 -21.22 -4.29
CA VAL A 236 -11.08 -22.49 -3.87
C VAL A 236 -10.62 -23.62 -4.78
N THR A 237 -10.64 -23.37 -6.09
CA THR A 237 -10.13 -24.31 -7.10
C THR A 237 -8.63 -24.55 -6.93
N PHE A 238 -7.85 -23.50 -6.72
CA PHE A 238 -6.41 -23.60 -6.46
C PHE A 238 -6.10 -24.51 -5.25
N GLN A 239 -6.80 -24.31 -4.14
CA GLN A 239 -6.62 -25.13 -2.94
C GLN A 239 -6.92 -26.62 -3.20
N SER A 240 -7.94 -26.88 -4.02
CA SER A 240 -8.33 -28.26 -4.36
C SER A 240 -7.34 -28.92 -5.34
N GLU A 241 -6.94 -28.21 -6.40
CA GLU A 241 -6.07 -28.76 -7.45
C GLU A 241 -4.62 -28.96 -6.99
N PHE A 242 -4.13 -28.09 -6.08
CA PHE A 242 -2.73 -28.07 -5.64
C PHE A 242 -2.52 -28.43 -4.18
N ALA A 243 -3.48 -29.17 -3.56
CA ALA A 243 -3.44 -29.51 -2.14
C ALA A 243 -2.09 -30.11 -1.68
N ASP A 244 -1.50 -31.01 -2.48
CA ASP A 244 -0.22 -31.67 -2.17
C ASP A 244 1.01 -30.74 -2.37
N GLN A 245 0.87 -29.63 -3.09
CA GLN A 245 1.93 -28.66 -3.37
C GLN A 245 1.84 -27.40 -2.50
N ILE A 246 0.82 -27.29 -1.64
CA ILE A 246 0.64 -26.15 -0.75
C ILE A 246 1.34 -26.42 0.59
N ASP A 247 2.30 -25.58 0.97
CA ASP A 247 2.96 -25.62 2.27
C ASP A 247 2.17 -24.87 3.34
N HIS A 248 1.51 -23.77 2.94
CA HIS A 248 0.63 -22.99 3.81
C HIS A 248 -0.45 -22.31 2.99
N CYS A 249 -1.66 -22.21 3.54
CA CYS A 249 -2.77 -21.49 2.92
C CYS A 249 -3.63 -20.82 3.99
N GLY A 250 -3.72 -19.48 3.95
CA GLY A 250 -4.55 -18.70 4.85
C GLY A 250 -3.84 -17.60 5.61
N PHE A 251 -4.54 -17.03 6.60
CA PHE A 251 -4.06 -15.94 7.42
C PHE A 251 -3.10 -16.42 8.52
N VAL A 252 -2.06 -15.63 8.78
CA VAL A 252 -1.09 -15.89 9.86
C VAL A 252 -1.24 -14.81 10.92
N ASN A 253 -1.64 -15.18 12.14
CA ASN A 253 -1.96 -14.26 13.23
C ASN A 253 -0.75 -13.50 13.79
N SER A 254 0.44 -14.09 13.69
CA SER A 254 1.67 -13.55 14.27
C SER A 254 2.56 -12.95 13.18
N LYS A 255 3.00 -11.70 13.35
CA LYS A 255 3.97 -11.07 12.44
C LYS A 255 5.26 -11.89 12.35
N ARG A 256 5.74 -12.46 13.47
CA ARG A 256 6.91 -13.35 13.50
C ARG A 256 6.72 -14.60 12.64
N ASP A 257 5.56 -15.25 12.72
CA ASP A 257 5.30 -16.46 11.93
C ASP A 257 5.04 -16.13 10.46
N TYR A 258 4.46 -14.96 10.17
CA TYR A 258 4.36 -14.43 8.82
C TYR A 258 5.75 -14.28 8.17
N TRP A 259 6.72 -13.67 8.86
CA TRP A 259 8.09 -13.54 8.37
C TRP A 259 8.79 -14.89 8.17
N LYS A 260 8.54 -15.89 9.01
CA LYS A 260 9.05 -17.25 8.80
C LYS A 260 8.59 -17.84 7.46
N TRP A 261 7.32 -17.60 7.07
CA TRP A 261 6.81 -18.05 5.80
C TRP A 261 7.44 -17.30 4.63
N LEU A 262 7.66 -15.99 4.77
CA LEU A 262 8.37 -15.21 3.76
C LEU A 262 9.82 -15.70 3.56
N HIS A 263 10.54 -15.99 4.65
CA HIS A 263 11.91 -16.52 4.57
C HIS A 263 11.99 -17.94 3.97
N LYS A 264 10.92 -18.70 4.03
CA LYS A 264 10.86 -20.03 3.43
C LYS A 264 10.68 -19.98 1.92
N ALA A 265 10.21 -18.85 1.39
CA ALA A 265 9.92 -18.70 -0.03
C ALA A 265 11.16 -18.25 -0.82
N ASP A 266 11.32 -18.83 -2.01
CA ASP A 266 12.35 -18.42 -2.98
C ASP A 266 11.90 -17.25 -3.84
N TRP A 267 10.59 -17.21 -4.15
CA TRP A 267 9.99 -16.22 -5.03
C TRP A 267 8.76 -15.59 -4.40
N VAL A 268 8.57 -14.29 -4.66
CA VAL A 268 7.30 -13.60 -4.40
C VAL A 268 6.58 -13.36 -5.72
N LEU A 269 5.38 -13.92 -5.82
CA LEU A 269 4.47 -13.71 -6.96
C LEU A 269 3.43 -12.66 -6.60
N SER A 270 3.21 -11.73 -7.52
CA SER A 270 2.00 -10.91 -7.53
C SER A 270 1.29 -11.01 -8.87
N THR A 271 0.01 -11.23 -8.81
CA THR A 271 -0.93 -11.22 -9.94
C THR A 271 -1.90 -10.04 -9.87
N ALA A 272 -1.68 -9.11 -8.91
CA ALA A 272 -2.59 -8.00 -8.65
C ALA A 272 -2.86 -7.17 -9.91
N THR A 273 -4.13 -6.92 -10.16
CA THR A 273 -4.61 -5.97 -11.17
C THR A 273 -4.70 -4.57 -10.60
N HIS A 274 -4.69 -4.46 -9.25
CA HIS A 274 -4.77 -3.21 -8.54
C HIS A 274 -3.88 -3.21 -7.30
N GLU A 275 -2.90 -2.29 -7.24
CA GLU A 275 -1.97 -2.13 -6.12
C GLU A 275 -1.31 -0.75 -6.16
N PHE A 276 -1.37 0.01 -5.06
CA PHE A 276 -0.79 1.34 -4.99
C PHE A 276 0.66 1.35 -4.50
N PHE A 277 1.05 0.38 -3.66
CA PHE A 277 2.42 0.25 -3.20
C PHE A 277 2.89 -1.21 -3.14
N GLY A 278 2.17 -2.08 -2.41
CA GLY A 278 2.51 -3.49 -2.28
C GLY A 278 3.40 -3.81 -1.08
N ILE A 279 3.00 -3.39 0.13
CA ILE A 279 3.77 -3.62 1.37
C ILE A 279 4.17 -5.09 1.51
N ALA A 280 3.25 -6.03 1.31
CA ALA A 280 3.52 -7.45 1.47
C ALA A 280 4.56 -7.99 0.47
N VAL A 281 4.58 -7.43 -0.75
CA VAL A 281 5.63 -7.73 -1.74
C VAL A 281 6.96 -7.18 -1.28
N VAL A 282 7.00 -5.94 -0.78
CA VAL A 282 8.24 -5.33 -0.25
C VAL A 282 8.77 -6.12 0.95
N GLU A 283 7.91 -6.58 1.85
CA GLU A 283 8.30 -7.46 2.97
C GLU A 283 8.90 -8.77 2.47
N ALA A 284 8.31 -9.41 1.47
CA ALA A 284 8.85 -10.64 0.88
C ALA A 284 10.20 -10.42 0.19
N LEU A 285 10.37 -9.29 -0.50
CA LEU A 285 11.66 -8.92 -1.08
C LEU A 285 12.74 -8.69 -0.01
N PHE A 286 12.40 -8.05 1.12
CA PHE A 286 13.31 -7.91 2.26
C PHE A 286 13.63 -9.26 2.92
N ALA A 287 12.68 -10.20 2.92
CA ALA A 287 12.91 -11.58 3.39
C ALA A 287 13.82 -12.39 2.43
N GLY A 288 14.21 -11.83 1.28
CA GLY A 288 15.12 -12.44 0.33
C GLY A 288 14.45 -13.21 -0.80
N CYS A 289 13.15 -13.04 -1.03
CA CYS A 289 12.49 -13.60 -2.21
C CYS A 289 12.96 -12.91 -3.49
N LEU A 290 13.07 -13.68 -4.58
CA LEU A 290 13.20 -13.14 -5.92
C LEU A 290 11.82 -12.65 -6.43
N PRO A 291 11.75 -11.57 -7.21
CA PRO A 291 10.49 -11.03 -7.69
C PRO A 291 9.97 -11.79 -8.93
N TRP A 292 8.75 -12.29 -8.85
CA TRP A 292 7.94 -12.70 -9.99
C TRP A 292 6.75 -11.74 -10.06
N LEU A 293 7.03 -10.55 -10.57
CA LEU A 293 6.10 -9.42 -10.53
C LEU A 293 5.75 -8.92 -11.93
N PRO A 294 4.49 -8.52 -12.15
CA PRO A 294 4.08 -7.96 -13.44
C PRO A 294 4.73 -6.59 -13.65
N GLN A 295 4.97 -6.23 -14.91
CA GLN A 295 5.55 -4.93 -15.30
C GLN A 295 4.49 -3.82 -15.33
N ARG A 296 3.67 -3.75 -14.28
CA ARG A 296 2.57 -2.77 -14.12
C ARG A 296 2.52 -2.23 -12.70
N LEU A 297 1.69 -1.23 -12.46
CA LEU A 297 1.43 -0.62 -11.14
C LEU A 297 2.71 -0.08 -10.48
N SER A 298 2.73 -0.03 -9.16
CA SER A 298 3.89 0.39 -8.36
C SER A 298 5.12 -0.54 -8.48
N TYR A 299 4.94 -1.78 -8.95
CA TYR A 299 6.03 -2.77 -9.00
C TYR A 299 7.24 -2.33 -9.84
N LYS A 300 7.01 -1.48 -10.86
CA LYS A 300 8.12 -0.92 -11.67
C LYS A 300 9.09 -0.07 -10.88
N GLU A 301 8.62 0.61 -9.86
CA GLU A 301 9.46 1.47 -9.03
C GLU A 301 10.09 0.74 -7.84
N LEU A 302 9.51 -0.38 -7.40
CA LEU A 302 10.03 -1.19 -6.30
C LEU A 302 11.33 -1.93 -6.67
N LEU A 303 11.60 -2.13 -7.95
CA LEU A 303 12.68 -2.98 -8.41
C LEU A 303 13.75 -2.20 -9.21
N PRO A 304 15.05 -2.45 -8.93
CA PRO A 304 16.11 -2.07 -9.85
C PRO A 304 15.97 -2.80 -11.19
N ALA A 305 16.67 -2.35 -12.21
CA ALA A 305 16.58 -2.96 -13.55
C ALA A 305 16.88 -4.46 -13.55
N SER A 306 17.84 -4.91 -12.74
CA SER A 306 18.24 -6.32 -12.61
C SER A 306 17.17 -7.22 -11.96
N GLY A 307 16.19 -6.64 -11.27
CA GLY A 307 15.10 -7.38 -10.63
C GLY A 307 13.82 -7.44 -11.46
N ARG A 308 13.78 -6.81 -12.64
CA ARG A 308 12.56 -6.72 -13.46
C ARG A 308 12.45 -7.87 -14.46
N GLY A 309 11.22 -8.33 -14.69
CA GLY A 309 10.93 -9.37 -15.68
C GLY A 309 11.46 -10.75 -15.33
N LEU A 310 11.77 -11.00 -14.06
CA LEU A 310 12.19 -12.30 -13.57
C LEU A 310 10.99 -13.20 -13.31
N ALA A 311 11.19 -14.50 -13.47
CA ALA A 311 10.24 -15.56 -13.14
C ALA A 311 10.99 -16.86 -12.86
N PRO A 312 10.39 -17.85 -12.17
CA PRO A 312 11.01 -19.16 -11.98
C PRO A 312 11.38 -19.88 -13.28
N ILE A 313 10.66 -19.62 -14.37
CA ILE A 313 10.95 -20.16 -15.72
C ILE A 313 12.18 -19.50 -16.36
N ASN A 314 12.54 -18.30 -15.92
CA ASN A 314 13.68 -17.52 -16.40
C ASN A 314 14.44 -16.92 -15.20
N PRO A 315 15.09 -17.78 -14.38
CA PRO A 315 15.79 -17.31 -13.19
C PRO A 315 17.04 -16.52 -13.56
N PRO A 316 17.50 -15.60 -12.72
CA PRO A 316 18.75 -14.89 -12.96
C PRO A 316 19.95 -15.84 -12.83
N GLU A 317 20.99 -15.61 -13.61
CA GLU A 317 22.24 -16.39 -13.56
C GLU A 317 22.90 -16.30 -12.16
N HIS A 318 22.79 -15.13 -11.51
CA HIS A 318 23.36 -14.87 -10.19
C HIS A 318 22.27 -14.39 -9.21
N PRO A 319 21.43 -15.30 -8.66
CA PRO A 319 20.30 -14.93 -7.80
C PRO A 319 20.71 -14.08 -6.59
N PHE A 320 21.84 -14.41 -5.95
CA PHE A 320 22.32 -13.68 -4.78
C PHE A 320 22.62 -12.20 -5.09
N LEU A 321 23.29 -11.92 -6.21
CA LEU A 321 23.58 -10.54 -6.62
C LEU A 321 22.31 -9.73 -6.92
N VAL A 322 21.30 -10.39 -7.47
CA VAL A 322 20.00 -9.75 -7.71
C VAL A 322 19.29 -9.45 -6.39
N LYS A 323 19.24 -10.40 -5.45
CA LYS A 323 18.68 -10.20 -4.11
C LYS A 323 19.39 -9.04 -3.39
N GLU A 324 20.72 -9.00 -3.42
CA GLU A 324 21.50 -7.92 -2.83
C GLU A 324 21.20 -6.56 -3.47
N ALA A 325 21.11 -6.50 -4.79
CA ALA A 325 20.76 -5.27 -5.52
C ALA A 325 19.35 -4.78 -5.17
N ILE A 326 18.37 -5.69 -5.04
CA ILE A 326 17.00 -5.37 -4.63
C ILE A 326 17.00 -4.85 -3.19
N CYS A 327 17.59 -5.55 -2.25
CA CYS A 327 17.67 -5.11 -0.85
C CYS A 327 18.32 -3.73 -0.75
N LYS A 328 19.44 -3.50 -1.44
CA LYS A 328 20.10 -2.19 -1.47
C LYS A 328 19.19 -1.09 -2.03
N HIS A 329 18.47 -1.36 -3.13
CA HIS A 329 17.52 -0.43 -3.72
C HIS A 329 16.40 -0.07 -2.73
N LEU A 330 15.79 -1.08 -2.10
CA LEU A 330 14.74 -0.89 -1.11
C LEU A 330 15.24 -0.13 0.12
N PHE A 331 16.40 -0.49 0.68
CA PHE A 331 16.97 0.21 1.82
C PHE A 331 17.31 1.67 1.50
N MET A 332 17.85 1.96 0.33
CA MET A 332 18.13 3.35 -0.08
C MET A 332 16.83 4.16 -0.23
N ALA A 333 15.81 3.57 -0.85
CA ALA A 333 14.51 4.20 -0.99
C ALA A 333 13.83 4.41 0.38
N GLN A 334 13.88 3.41 1.25
CA GLN A 334 13.32 3.48 2.61
C GLN A 334 14.14 4.42 3.52
N ALA A 335 15.47 4.33 3.52
CA ALA A 335 16.34 5.17 4.36
C ALA A 335 16.29 6.66 3.96
N GLY A 336 16.10 6.95 2.67
CA GLY A 336 15.95 8.33 2.17
C GLY A 336 14.52 8.86 2.23
N GLN A 337 13.53 7.97 2.37
CA GLN A 337 12.11 8.29 2.18
C GLN A 337 11.18 7.85 3.33
N SER A 338 11.70 7.10 4.32
CA SER A 338 10.90 6.60 5.45
C SER A 338 10.50 7.72 6.44
N SER A 339 10.13 7.35 7.65
CA SER A 339 9.68 8.24 8.72
C SER A 339 10.49 9.53 8.85
N LYS A 340 11.82 9.50 8.61
CA LYS A 340 12.67 10.72 8.63
C LYS A 340 12.35 11.71 7.50
N ARG A 341 11.94 11.23 6.32
CA ARG A 341 11.52 12.12 5.24
C ARG A 341 10.14 12.68 5.50
N ILE A 342 9.20 11.84 5.98
CA ILE A 342 7.88 12.30 6.40
C ILE A 342 8.03 13.30 7.55
N ASP A 343 8.88 13.03 8.55
CA ASP A 343 9.20 13.97 9.63
C ASP A 343 9.78 15.30 9.11
N GLY A 344 10.63 15.25 8.10
CA GLY A 344 11.22 16.45 7.49
C GLY A 344 10.25 17.24 6.60
N LEU A 345 9.09 16.66 6.27
CA LEU A 345 8.02 17.29 5.49
C LEU A 345 6.93 17.90 6.37
N ILE A 346 6.86 17.50 7.64
CA ILE A 346 5.95 18.00 8.69
C ILE A 346 6.68 19.05 9.53
#